data_8b2e23ea0563d094b7535f562fe27e4d
#
_entry.id   8b2e23ea0563d094b7535f562fe27e4d
#
_cell.length_a   1.000
_cell.length_b   1.000
_cell.length_c   1.000
_cell.angle_alpha   90.00
_cell.angle_beta   90.00
_cell.angle_gamma   90.00
#
_symmetry.space_group_name_H-M   'P 1'
#
loop_
_entity.id
_entity.type
_entity.pdbx_description
1 polymer ?
#
loop_
_entity_poly.entity_id
_entity_poly.type
_entity_poly.pdbx_seq_one_letter_code
_entity_poly.pdbx_strand_id
1 'polypeptide(L)'
;MTVNNKRRAAIGAALVALAIGAAGCSAEGSGHDDGMLIMGDSFSLTHPIGRGGTEQFIEGLQEQGPDVGLGLEYYASGQLGKQWDMPTVVRTGVADISVVSPSYVSSEMPLSSVGDLPGLVQDSCQAGYALMELMSEGGILYEEEFEPLNLRPLWVGVIPAYEAMTAGREVTVPDDLRGTVQRSTGGAQDRIVDAVGAAGVGMPIGDLYEALTRGTVEGTVASPVSITPYGLEEVIHYSTRGANLGSFTTVYVINNDTWNELSDEQRELITGLAEESHQSVCEELNKSVGESYDAMEESGVQFSDISGNADEWEALLEPTRQGWVRDLESMGRPAGRVLEEFQRALAENEDRIESDLP
;
A
#
# COMPACT_ATOMS: atom_id res chain seq x y z
N MET A 1 35.39 -58.61 46.40
CA MET A 1 36.07 -59.65 45.65
C MET A 1 36.53 -58.99 44.35
N THR A 2 37.80 -58.68 44.37
CA THR A 2 38.93 -59.18 43.55
C THR A 2 38.79 -58.83 42.11
N VAL A 3 39.61 -58.05 41.53
CA VAL A 3 41.05 -57.91 41.35
C VAL A 3 41.29 -57.70 39.80
N ASN A 4 41.89 -56.57 39.48
CA ASN A 4 43.17 -56.43 38.75
C ASN A 4 43.26 -56.91 37.27
N ASN A 5 43.71 -56.19 36.29
CA ASN A 5 45.11 -55.88 36.12
C ASN A 5 45.37 -55.01 34.87
N LYS A 6 46.30 -54.15 35.08
CA LYS A 6 47.10 -53.37 34.12
C LYS A 6 47.54 -54.13 32.87
N ARG A 7 47.64 -53.41 31.73
CA ARG A 7 48.94 -53.39 30.99
C ARG A 7 49.02 -52.12 30.10
N ARG A 8 50.11 -51.43 30.32
CA ARG A 8 50.68 -50.32 29.51
C ARG A 8 51.26 -50.87 28.19
N ALA A 9 51.13 -50.13 27.10
CA ALA A 9 52.16 -50.07 26.07
C ALA A 9 52.05 -48.69 25.42
N ALA A 10 53.19 -47.99 25.45
CA ALA A 10 53.45 -46.74 24.79
C ALA A 10 53.94 -47.03 23.37
N ILE A 11 53.98 -45.95 22.58
CA ILE A 11 54.91 -45.64 21.48
C ILE A 11 54.15 -45.22 20.21
N GLY A 12 54.53 -44.03 19.75
CA GLY A 12 54.45 -43.63 18.36
C GLY A 12 53.86 -42.22 18.11
N ALA A 13 54.69 -41.19 18.37
CA ALA A 13 54.40 -39.84 17.89
C ALA A 13 54.63 -39.80 16.37
N ALA A 14 53.61 -39.41 15.63
CA ALA A 14 53.77 -38.93 14.24
C ALA A 14 53.05 -37.59 14.12
N LEU A 15 53.85 -36.52 14.16
CA LEU A 15 53.39 -35.17 13.82
C LEU A 15 53.07 -35.14 12.32
N VAL A 16 51.79 -35.07 11.96
CA VAL A 16 51.37 -34.63 10.64
C VAL A 16 50.87 -33.20 10.80
N ALA A 17 51.66 -32.25 10.37
CA ALA A 17 51.28 -30.84 10.23
C ALA A 17 50.25 -30.72 9.10
N LEU A 18 48.98 -30.61 9.43
CA LEU A 18 47.90 -30.26 8.52
C LEU A 18 47.89 -28.72 8.40
N ALA A 19 48.38 -28.21 7.27
CA ALA A 19 48.16 -26.81 6.88
C ALA A 19 46.67 -26.60 6.64
N ILE A 20 45.97 -25.99 7.60
CA ILE A 20 44.62 -25.51 7.40
C ILE A 20 44.75 -24.22 6.60
N GLY A 21 44.52 -24.31 5.30
CA GLY A 21 44.28 -23.15 4.45
C GLY A 21 43.06 -22.44 4.97
N ALA A 22 43.24 -21.20 5.43
CA ALA A 22 42.16 -20.27 5.69
C ALA A 22 41.48 -19.98 4.34
N ALA A 23 40.49 -20.79 3.98
CA ALA A 23 39.50 -20.40 3.02
C ALA A 23 38.68 -19.31 3.73
N GLY A 24 38.91 -18.03 3.39
CA GLY A 24 38.05 -16.95 3.76
C GLY A 24 36.63 -17.27 3.27
N CYS A 25 35.70 -17.52 4.18
CA CYS A 25 34.31 -17.36 3.86
C CYS A 25 34.11 -15.88 3.58
N SER A 26 34.18 -15.51 2.30
CA SER A 26 33.44 -14.33 1.84
C SER A 26 32.00 -14.59 2.29
N ALA A 27 31.42 -13.69 3.07
CA ALA A 27 29.99 -13.63 3.23
C ALA A 27 29.45 -13.47 1.80
N GLU A 28 28.89 -14.54 1.26
CA GLU A 28 28.04 -14.45 0.08
C GLU A 28 26.89 -13.56 0.55
N GLY A 29 26.89 -12.31 0.10
CA GLY A 29 25.71 -11.49 0.05
C GLY A 29 24.65 -12.32 -0.69
N SER A 30 23.42 -12.15 -0.34
CA SER A 30 22.26 -12.70 -1.01
C SER A 30 22.28 -12.23 -2.48
N GLY A 31 23.12 -12.90 -3.30
CA GLY A 31 23.20 -12.64 -4.72
C GLY A 31 21.95 -13.23 -5.35
N HIS A 32 21.03 -12.40 -5.75
CA HIS A 32 20.07 -12.73 -6.79
C HIS A 32 20.86 -13.14 -8.03
N ASP A 33 20.34 -14.10 -8.80
CA ASP A 33 20.88 -14.48 -10.10
C ASP A 33 21.12 -13.20 -10.91
N ASP A 34 22.32 -13.04 -11.49
CA ASP A 34 22.78 -11.78 -12.10
C ASP A 34 21.67 -11.06 -12.89
N GLY A 35 21.11 -9.97 -12.33
CA GLY A 35 20.13 -9.10 -12.98
C GLY A 35 18.65 -9.51 -12.86
N MET A 36 18.29 -10.54 -12.08
CA MET A 36 16.89 -10.93 -11.87
C MET A 36 16.30 -10.19 -10.66
N LEU A 37 15.33 -9.31 -10.88
CA LEU A 37 14.56 -8.65 -9.83
C LEU A 37 13.38 -9.52 -9.40
N ILE A 38 13.07 -9.53 -8.11
CA ILE A 38 11.87 -10.16 -7.55
C ILE A 38 10.85 -9.08 -7.20
N MET A 39 9.64 -9.20 -7.74
CA MET A 39 8.53 -8.31 -7.42
C MET A 39 7.39 -9.07 -6.75
N GLY A 40 7.00 -8.62 -5.55
CA GLY A 40 5.83 -9.11 -4.83
C GLY A 40 4.68 -8.12 -4.87
N ASP A 41 3.46 -8.58 -5.10
CA ASP A 41 2.27 -7.75 -5.10
C ASP A 41 1.16 -8.36 -4.23
N SER A 42 0.49 -7.54 -3.46
CA SER A 42 -0.68 -7.93 -2.68
C SER A 42 -1.99 -7.81 -3.46
N PHE A 43 -1.99 -7.10 -4.58
CA PHE A 43 -3.12 -7.00 -5.50
C PHE A 43 -3.05 -8.06 -6.59
N SER A 44 -4.20 -8.40 -7.17
CA SER A 44 -4.27 -9.18 -8.40
C SER A 44 -4.16 -8.25 -9.60
N LEU A 45 -3.71 -8.77 -10.75
CA LEU A 45 -3.71 -8.01 -12.01
C LEU A 45 -5.13 -7.67 -12.52
N THR A 46 -6.17 -8.30 -11.97
CA THR A 46 -7.57 -7.94 -12.26
C THR A 46 -8.07 -6.73 -11.46
N HIS A 47 -7.40 -6.38 -10.37
CA HIS A 47 -7.68 -5.14 -9.63
C HIS A 47 -7.19 -3.94 -10.44
N PRO A 48 -7.90 -2.78 -10.49
CA PRO A 48 -7.45 -1.60 -11.24
C PRO A 48 -6.02 -1.13 -10.91
N ILE A 49 -5.57 -1.25 -9.66
CA ILE A 49 -4.16 -1.02 -9.28
C ILE A 49 -3.21 -1.95 -10.05
N GLY A 50 -3.53 -3.25 -10.08
CA GLY A 50 -2.71 -4.26 -10.78
C GLY A 50 -2.73 -4.04 -12.28
N ARG A 51 -3.93 -3.88 -12.87
CA ARG A 51 -4.13 -3.71 -14.30
C ARG A 51 -3.52 -2.42 -14.85
N GLY A 52 -3.67 -1.30 -14.12
CA GLY A 52 -3.17 0.00 -14.56
C GLY A 52 -1.69 0.21 -14.29
N GLY A 53 -1.15 -0.27 -13.16
CA GLY A 53 0.23 0.00 -12.76
C GLY A 53 1.15 -1.20 -12.88
N THR A 54 0.83 -2.28 -12.17
CA THR A 54 1.71 -3.46 -12.08
C THR A 54 1.91 -4.14 -13.42
N GLU A 55 0.83 -4.36 -14.19
CA GLU A 55 0.89 -5.02 -15.50
C GLU A 55 1.75 -4.21 -16.47
N GLN A 56 1.54 -2.88 -16.53
CA GLN A 56 2.34 -1.96 -17.34
C GLN A 56 3.83 -2.05 -17.02
N PHE A 57 4.19 -2.04 -15.74
CA PHE A 57 5.58 -2.14 -15.29
C PHE A 57 6.21 -3.50 -15.65
N ILE A 58 5.48 -4.60 -15.46
CA ILE A 58 5.94 -5.96 -15.78
C ILE A 58 6.19 -6.10 -17.28
N GLU A 59 5.23 -5.69 -18.12
CA GLU A 59 5.35 -5.78 -19.58
C GLU A 59 6.53 -4.95 -20.09
N GLY A 60 6.68 -3.71 -19.61
CA GLY A 60 7.78 -2.83 -19.98
C GLY A 60 9.15 -3.42 -19.58
N LEU A 61 9.27 -3.97 -18.37
CA LEU A 61 10.52 -4.57 -17.91
C LEU A 61 10.83 -5.90 -18.63
N GLN A 62 9.81 -6.70 -18.98
CA GLN A 62 10.00 -7.90 -19.79
C GLN A 62 10.45 -7.59 -21.22
N GLU A 63 9.96 -6.51 -21.81
CA GLU A 63 10.32 -6.08 -23.16
C GLU A 63 11.72 -5.43 -23.23
N GLN A 64 12.01 -4.51 -22.33
CA GLN A 64 13.20 -3.64 -22.39
C GLN A 64 14.32 -4.08 -21.44
N GLY A 65 14.00 -4.79 -20.36
CA GLY A 65 14.97 -5.23 -19.34
C GLY A 65 16.12 -6.05 -19.88
N PRO A 66 15.91 -7.02 -20.82
CA PRO A 66 16.99 -7.81 -21.38
C PRO A 66 18.10 -6.99 -22.05
N ASP A 67 17.78 -5.82 -22.60
CA ASP A 67 18.76 -4.93 -23.27
C ASP A 67 19.75 -4.31 -22.27
N VAL A 68 19.37 -4.19 -21.00
CA VAL A 68 20.21 -3.68 -19.90
C VAL A 68 20.59 -4.76 -18.88
N GLY A 69 20.30 -6.03 -19.20
CA GLY A 69 20.62 -7.19 -18.34
C GLY A 69 19.71 -7.30 -17.11
N LEU A 70 18.46 -6.84 -17.18
CA LEU A 70 17.44 -7.03 -16.15
C LEU A 70 16.42 -8.09 -16.57
N GLY A 71 15.95 -8.86 -15.58
CA GLY A 71 14.79 -9.73 -15.67
C GLY A 71 13.87 -9.52 -14.48
N LEU A 72 12.68 -10.13 -14.50
CA LEU A 72 11.68 -9.99 -13.43
C LEU A 72 11.01 -11.34 -13.13
N GLU A 73 11.01 -11.69 -11.85
CA GLU A 73 10.17 -12.76 -11.30
C GLU A 73 9.04 -12.12 -10.50
N TYR A 74 7.79 -12.38 -10.88
CA TYR A 74 6.62 -11.73 -10.30
C TYR A 74 5.76 -12.69 -9.48
N TYR A 75 5.40 -12.26 -8.27
CA TYR A 75 4.55 -12.97 -7.31
C TYR A 75 3.31 -12.16 -7.00
N ALA A 76 2.17 -12.57 -7.57
CA ALA A 76 0.89 -11.88 -7.45
C ALA A 76 0.12 -12.19 -6.17
N SER A 77 -0.87 -11.34 -5.86
CA SER A 77 -1.98 -11.64 -4.95
C SER A 77 -1.54 -12.16 -3.57
N GLY A 78 -0.48 -11.58 -3.01
CA GLY A 78 -0.02 -11.87 -1.66
C GLY A 78 0.73 -13.20 -1.51
N GLN A 79 1.31 -13.75 -2.59
CA GLN A 79 2.09 -14.99 -2.51
C GLN A 79 3.32 -14.87 -1.61
N LEU A 80 3.91 -13.68 -1.48
CA LEU A 80 5.05 -13.40 -0.59
C LEU A 80 4.64 -12.90 0.80
N GLY A 81 3.37 -12.61 1.02
CA GLY A 81 2.83 -12.12 2.29
C GLY A 81 1.51 -11.35 2.12
N LYS A 82 0.84 -11.07 3.24
CA LYS A 82 -0.35 -10.20 3.24
C LYS A 82 0.06 -8.73 3.06
N GLN A 83 -0.91 -7.87 2.80
CA GLN A 83 -0.71 -6.44 2.55
C GLN A 83 0.12 -5.73 3.64
N TRP A 84 -0.06 -6.06 4.91
CA TRP A 84 0.74 -5.50 6.01
C TRP A 84 2.15 -6.08 6.14
N ASP A 85 2.46 -7.19 5.46
CA ASP A 85 3.81 -7.81 5.48
C ASP A 85 4.73 -7.20 4.41
N MET A 86 4.15 -6.55 3.38
CA MET A 86 4.87 -6.09 2.19
C MET A 86 6.05 -5.14 2.48
N PRO A 87 5.96 -4.15 3.39
CA PRO A 87 7.13 -3.34 3.72
C PRO A 87 8.30 -4.17 4.26
N THR A 88 8.01 -5.20 5.06
CA THR A 88 9.03 -6.11 5.59
C THR A 88 9.61 -7.00 4.48
N VAL A 89 8.78 -7.47 3.56
CA VAL A 89 9.19 -8.29 2.39
C VAL A 89 10.25 -7.55 1.57
N VAL A 90 10.04 -6.27 1.26
CA VAL A 90 11.03 -5.45 0.52
C VAL A 90 12.23 -5.12 1.40
N ARG A 91 12.01 -4.61 2.60
CA ARG A 91 13.09 -4.19 3.49
C ARG A 91 14.09 -5.29 3.82
N THR A 92 13.64 -6.54 3.86
CA THR A 92 14.49 -7.70 4.17
C THR A 92 15.07 -8.39 2.93
N GLY A 93 14.78 -7.88 1.72
CA GLY A 93 15.27 -8.44 0.46
C GLY A 93 14.63 -9.78 0.08
N VAL A 94 13.42 -10.09 0.59
CA VAL A 94 12.61 -11.22 0.10
C VAL A 94 12.06 -10.90 -1.29
N ALA A 95 11.74 -9.64 -1.53
CA ALA A 95 11.52 -9.08 -2.86
C ALA A 95 12.30 -7.77 -2.99
N ASP A 96 12.68 -7.43 -4.21
CA ASP A 96 13.32 -6.15 -4.55
C ASP A 96 12.30 -5.04 -4.67
N ILE A 97 11.14 -5.34 -5.23
CA ILE A 97 10.04 -4.41 -5.49
C ILE A 97 8.76 -4.96 -4.86
N SER A 98 7.98 -4.11 -4.24
CA SER A 98 6.63 -4.47 -3.79
C SER A 98 5.75 -3.23 -3.57
N VAL A 99 4.44 -3.50 -3.38
CA VAL A 99 3.48 -2.48 -2.98
C VAL A 99 3.46 -2.31 -1.45
N VAL A 100 3.49 -1.06 -1.01
CA VAL A 100 3.29 -0.66 0.39
C VAL A 100 2.02 0.17 0.47
N SER A 101 1.16 -0.14 1.43
CA SER A 101 -0.05 0.64 1.71
C SER A 101 0.09 1.25 3.12
N PRO A 102 0.37 2.57 3.24
CA PRO A 102 0.67 3.21 4.52
C PRO A 102 -0.39 2.98 5.60
N SER A 103 -1.67 2.98 5.24
CA SER A 103 -2.76 2.74 6.21
C SER A 103 -2.66 1.37 6.89
N TYR A 104 -2.21 0.32 6.20
CA TYR A 104 -2.03 -1.00 6.81
C TYR A 104 -0.80 -1.09 7.73
N VAL A 105 0.14 -0.17 7.61
CA VAL A 105 1.37 -0.11 8.41
C VAL A 105 1.54 1.25 9.10
N SER A 106 0.43 1.83 9.51
CA SER A 106 0.36 3.17 10.10
C SER A 106 1.18 3.37 11.39
N SER A 107 1.65 2.31 12.02
CA SER A 107 2.62 2.38 13.12
C SER A 107 4.04 2.71 12.64
N GLU A 108 4.40 2.36 11.40
CA GLU A 108 5.70 2.61 10.80
C GLU A 108 5.65 3.84 9.87
N MET A 109 4.54 4.02 9.13
CA MET A 109 4.35 5.08 8.14
C MET A 109 3.09 5.93 8.41
N PRO A 110 2.96 6.56 9.59
CA PRO A 110 1.76 7.31 9.95
C PRO A 110 1.54 8.57 9.11
N LEU A 111 2.63 9.24 8.65
CA LEU A 111 2.54 10.47 7.88
C LEU A 111 2.11 10.23 6.44
N SER A 112 2.53 9.13 5.84
CA SER A 112 2.16 8.76 4.46
C SER A 112 0.66 8.44 4.31
N SER A 113 -0.07 8.25 5.42
CA SER A 113 -1.53 8.16 5.42
C SER A 113 -2.23 9.51 5.18
N VAL A 114 -1.50 10.61 4.94
CA VAL A 114 -2.06 11.91 4.55
C VAL A 114 -2.91 11.81 3.29
N GLY A 115 -2.51 10.96 2.34
CA GLY A 115 -3.25 10.68 1.11
C GLY A 115 -4.60 9.99 1.34
N ASP A 116 -4.82 9.41 2.52
CA ASP A 116 -6.04 8.68 2.86
C ASP A 116 -7.04 9.54 3.67
N LEU A 117 -6.68 10.80 3.98
CA LEU A 117 -7.51 11.70 4.76
C LEU A 117 -8.81 12.06 4.02
N PRO A 118 -9.95 12.20 4.75
CA PRO A 118 -11.24 12.43 4.12
C PRO A 118 -11.34 13.81 3.44
N GLY A 119 -12.05 13.85 2.31
CA GLY A 119 -12.40 15.08 1.61
C GLY A 119 -11.26 15.77 0.85
N LEU A 120 -10.08 15.13 0.72
CA LEU A 120 -8.94 15.72 0.01
C LEU A 120 -8.79 15.20 -1.43
N VAL A 121 -9.08 13.92 -1.66
CA VAL A 121 -8.84 13.27 -2.94
C VAL A 121 -10.15 13.07 -3.69
N GLN A 122 -10.23 13.59 -4.92
CA GLN A 122 -11.33 13.36 -5.85
C GLN A 122 -10.84 12.77 -7.17
N ASP A 123 -9.59 13.04 -7.52
CA ASP A 123 -8.92 12.55 -8.71
C ASP A 123 -7.66 11.77 -8.35
N SER A 124 -7.51 10.57 -8.92
CA SER A 124 -6.38 9.68 -8.63
C SER A 124 -5.06 10.23 -9.14
N CYS A 125 -5.06 10.90 -10.33
CA CYS A 125 -3.85 11.45 -10.93
C CYS A 125 -3.37 12.67 -10.14
N GLN A 126 -4.28 13.59 -9.80
CA GLN A 126 -3.96 14.74 -8.97
C GLN A 126 -3.30 14.31 -7.65
N ALA A 127 -3.93 13.38 -6.93
CA ALA A 127 -3.42 12.90 -5.66
C ALA A 127 -2.13 12.09 -5.80
N GLY A 128 -2.02 11.26 -6.84
CA GLY A 128 -0.83 10.46 -7.12
C GLY A 128 0.40 11.34 -7.37
N TYR A 129 0.30 12.33 -8.25
CA TYR A 129 1.40 13.26 -8.52
C TYR A 129 1.76 14.11 -7.28
N ALA A 130 0.75 14.59 -6.55
CA ALA A 130 0.97 15.32 -5.31
C ALA A 130 1.74 14.48 -4.26
N LEU A 131 1.35 13.22 -4.07
CA LEU A 131 2.04 12.31 -3.15
C LEU A 131 3.45 11.98 -3.63
N MET A 132 3.65 11.73 -4.95
CA MET A 132 4.98 11.46 -5.49
C MET A 132 5.96 12.61 -5.22
N GLU A 133 5.51 13.87 -5.27
CA GLU A 133 6.34 15.02 -4.90
C GLU A 133 6.84 14.92 -3.45
N LEU A 134 5.95 14.57 -2.51
CA LEU A 134 6.31 14.42 -1.09
C LEU A 134 7.13 13.16 -0.79
N MET A 135 6.97 12.10 -1.61
CA MET A 135 7.60 10.79 -1.43
C MET A 135 8.89 10.61 -2.23
N SER A 136 9.21 11.54 -3.15
CA SER A 136 10.47 11.53 -3.89
C SER A 136 11.64 12.02 -3.04
N GLU A 137 12.86 11.71 -3.45
CA GLU A 137 14.09 12.11 -2.76
C GLU A 137 14.11 13.63 -2.50
N GLY A 138 14.29 14.02 -1.24
CA GLY A 138 14.20 15.41 -0.78
C GLY A 138 12.79 15.85 -0.37
N GLY A 139 11.76 15.04 -0.61
CA GLY A 139 10.40 15.27 -0.12
C GLY A 139 10.24 14.87 1.35
N ILE A 140 9.30 15.52 2.04
CA ILE A 140 9.12 15.34 3.48
C ILE A 140 8.76 13.90 3.87
N LEU A 141 7.94 13.19 3.10
CA LEU A 141 7.58 11.80 3.38
C LEU A 141 8.75 10.87 3.11
N TYR A 142 9.55 11.15 2.09
CA TYR A 142 10.76 10.37 1.82
C TYR A 142 11.71 10.42 3.02
N GLU A 143 12.04 11.62 3.50
CA GLU A 143 12.98 11.84 4.60
C GLU A 143 12.47 11.26 5.93
N GLU A 144 11.16 11.38 6.21
CA GLU A 144 10.57 10.98 7.48
C GLU A 144 10.23 9.47 7.56
N GLU A 145 9.91 8.81 6.44
CA GLU A 145 9.36 7.46 6.46
C GLU A 145 10.02 6.48 5.47
N PHE A 146 10.24 6.84 4.22
CA PHE A 146 10.76 5.90 3.23
C PHE A 146 12.26 5.64 3.38
N GLU A 147 13.08 6.67 3.43
CA GLU A 147 14.54 6.54 3.58
C GLU A 147 14.92 5.77 4.86
N PRO A 148 14.35 6.07 6.05
CA PRO A 148 14.65 5.31 7.27
C PRO A 148 14.25 3.83 7.22
N LEU A 149 13.29 3.47 6.35
CA LEU A 149 12.85 2.09 6.13
C LEU A 149 13.61 1.39 4.99
N ASN A 150 14.64 2.03 4.42
CA ASN A 150 15.40 1.52 3.27
C ASN A 150 14.53 1.28 2.03
N LEU A 151 13.52 2.11 1.81
CA LEU A 151 12.56 2.03 0.72
C LEU A 151 12.68 3.24 -0.20
N ARG A 152 12.56 3.03 -1.51
CA ARG A 152 12.50 4.08 -2.51
C ARG A 152 11.18 3.97 -3.29
N PRO A 153 10.31 4.98 -3.24
CA PRO A 153 9.10 5.03 -4.05
C PRO A 153 9.41 5.02 -5.55
N LEU A 154 8.64 4.24 -6.30
CA LEU A 154 8.68 4.16 -7.76
C LEU A 154 7.45 4.83 -8.37
N TRP A 155 6.24 4.41 -7.95
CA TRP A 155 4.98 5.04 -8.35
C TRP A 155 3.93 4.92 -7.27
N VAL A 156 2.90 5.77 -7.37
CA VAL A 156 1.78 5.85 -6.42
C VAL A 156 0.47 5.62 -7.16
N GLY A 157 -0.40 4.80 -6.60
CA GLY A 157 -1.81 4.73 -6.97
C GLY A 157 -2.68 5.18 -5.80
N VAL A 158 -3.62 6.08 -6.03
CA VAL A 158 -4.57 6.54 -5.01
C VAL A 158 -5.97 6.15 -5.41
N ILE A 159 -6.60 5.24 -4.66
CA ILE A 159 -7.97 4.81 -4.90
C ILE A 159 -8.92 5.85 -4.27
N PRO A 160 -9.68 6.61 -5.07
CA PRO A 160 -10.53 7.69 -4.57
C PRO A 160 -11.91 7.20 -4.15
N ALA A 161 -12.70 8.14 -3.63
CA ALA A 161 -14.14 8.04 -3.37
C ALA A 161 -14.52 6.94 -2.37
N TYR A 162 -14.01 7.08 -1.14
CA TYR A 162 -14.44 6.17 -0.07
C TYR A 162 -15.85 6.49 0.42
N GLU A 163 -16.67 5.46 0.46
CA GLU A 163 -18.08 5.49 0.83
C GLU A 163 -18.35 4.66 2.10
N ALA A 164 -19.43 4.95 2.80
CA ALA A 164 -19.94 4.10 3.85
C ALA A 164 -20.79 2.98 3.24
N MET A 165 -20.36 1.74 3.41
CA MET A 165 -21.01 0.57 2.84
C MET A 165 -21.43 -0.41 3.92
N THR A 166 -22.62 -0.99 3.81
CA THR A 166 -23.17 -1.90 4.84
C THR A 166 -23.84 -3.13 4.24
N ALA A 167 -23.88 -4.21 5.03
CA ALA A 167 -24.53 -5.46 4.66
C ALA A 167 -26.04 -5.46 4.95
N GLY A 168 -26.53 -4.68 5.92
CA GLY A 168 -27.90 -4.84 6.39
C GLY A 168 -28.68 -3.57 6.71
N ARG A 169 -28.13 -2.39 6.43
CA ARG A 169 -28.69 -1.11 6.84
C ARG A 169 -28.43 -0.03 5.80
N GLU A 170 -29.47 0.68 5.42
CA GLU A 170 -29.32 1.92 4.66
C GLU A 170 -28.66 3.00 5.54
N VAL A 171 -27.77 3.79 4.94
CA VAL A 171 -27.03 4.87 5.58
C VAL A 171 -27.27 6.15 4.80
N THR A 172 -27.90 7.14 5.41
CA THR A 172 -28.19 8.44 4.80
C THR A 172 -27.52 9.59 5.55
N VAL A 173 -27.28 9.42 6.84
CA VAL A 173 -26.55 10.36 7.69
C VAL A 173 -25.45 9.64 8.47
N PRO A 174 -24.41 10.33 8.91
CA PRO A 174 -23.32 9.71 9.69
C PRO A 174 -23.81 8.96 10.94
N ASP A 175 -24.85 9.47 11.60
CA ASP A 175 -25.40 8.91 12.83
C ASP A 175 -26.03 7.51 12.63
N ASP A 176 -26.40 7.13 11.40
CA ASP A 176 -26.87 5.78 11.07
C ASP A 176 -25.79 4.71 11.31
N LEU A 177 -24.52 5.09 11.32
CA LEU A 177 -23.38 4.20 11.61
C LEU A 177 -23.07 4.10 13.10
N ARG A 178 -23.67 4.95 13.95
CA ARG A 178 -23.40 4.98 15.38
C ARG A 178 -23.67 3.62 16.04
N GLY A 179 -22.65 3.12 16.76
CA GLY A 179 -22.74 1.88 17.51
C GLY A 179 -22.66 0.61 16.66
N THR A 180 -22.44 0.73 15.33
CA THR A 180 -22.15 -0.40 14.47
C THR A 180 -20.67 -0.79 14.56
N VAL A 181 -20.33 -1.94 14.03
CA VAL A 181 -18.94 -2.39 13.86
C VAL A 181 -18.56 -2.26 12.39
N GLN A 182 -17.60 -1.39 12.09
CA GLN A 182 -17.15 -1.11 10.74
C GLN A 182 -15.72 -1.57 10.52
N ARG A 183 -15.45 -2.16 9.36
CA ARG A 183 -14.08 -2.42 8.94
C ARG A 183 -13.39 -1.12 8.54
N SER A 184 -12.12 -0.98 8.92
CA SER A 184 -11.21 0.07 8.45
C SER A 184 -9.92 -0.54 7.88
N THR A 185 -9.10 0.28 7.22
CA THR A 185 -7.74 -0.08 6.83
C THR A 185 -6.71 0.20 7.91
N GLY A 186 -7.12 0.92 8.96
CA GLY A 186 -6.20 1.52 9.93
C GLY A 186 -5.86 2.99 9.60
N GLY A 187 -4.95 3.58 10.37
CA GLY A 187 -4.42 4.91 10.12
C GLY A 187 -5.47 6.02 10.07
N ALA A 188 -5.53 6.75 8.96
CA ALA A 188 -6.47 7.85 8.75
C ALA A 188 -7.94 7.38 8.77
N GLN A 189 -8.21 6.16 8.28
CA GLN A 189 -9.58 5.64 8.22
C GLN A 189 -10.18 5.28 9.57
N ASP A 190 -9.39 4.83 10.53
CA ASP A 190 -9.89 4.59 11.90
C ASP A 190 -10.55 5.84 12.46
N ARG A 191 -10.02 7.01 12.12
CA ARG A 191 -10.54 8.30 12.60
C ARG A 191 -11.91 8.64 12.04
N ILE A 192 -12.17 8.31 10.77
CA ILE A 192 -13.51 8.55 10.19
C ILE A 192 -14.52 7.56 10.76
N VAL A 193 -14.13 6.32 11.01
CA VAL A 193 -14.96 5.31 11.67
C VAL A 193 -15.31 5.75 13.09
N ASP A 194 -14.33 6.28 13.83
CA ASP A 194 -14.58 6.86 15.17
C ASP A 194 -15.46 8.11 15.12
N ALA A 195 -15.26 8.98 14.12
CA ALA A 195 -16.01 10.22 13.96
C ALA A 195 -17.50 9.99 13.71
N VAL A 196 -17.88 8.92 13.01
CA VAL A 196 -19.27 8.50 12.83
C VAL A 196 -19.84 7.73 14.04
N GLY A 197 -19.03 7.53 15.09
CA GLY A 197 -19.44 6.84 16.31
C GLY A 197 -19.56 5.32 16.18
N ALA A 198 -18.92 4.73 15.19
CA ALA A 198 -18.81 3.29 14.99
C ALA A 198 -17.59 2.71 15.71
N ALA A 199 -17.57 1.40 15.90
CA ALA A 199 -16.39 0.68 16.40
C ALA A 199 -15.58 0.16 15.20
N GLY A 200 -14.31 0.57 15.09
CA GLY A 200 -13.40 0.16 14.01
C GLY A 200 -12.79 -1.22 14.23
N VAL A 201 -12.71 -2.02 13.18
CA VAL A 201 -11.94 -3.27 13.14
C VAL A 201 -10.99 -3.22 11.95
N GLY A 202 -9.69 -3.08 12.24
CA GLY A 202 -8.64 -3.03 11.21
C GLY A 202 -8.43 -4.40 10.58
N MET A 203 -8.57 -4.51 9.25
CA MET A 203 -8.24 -5.71 8.49
C MET A 203 -8.01 -5.43 7.01
N PRO A 204 -7.18 -6.23 6.31
CA PRO A 204 -7.08 -6.19 4.85
C PRO A 204 -8.42 -6.42 4.17
N ILE A 205 -8.61 -5.81 2.99
CA ILE A 205 -9.88 -5.95 2.26
C ILE A 205 -10.17 -7.40 1.85
N GLY A 206 -9.13 -8.21 1.61
CA GLY A 206 -9.29 -9.63 1.27
C GLY A 206 -9.92 -10.48 2.38
N ASP A 207 -9.90 -10.02 3.63
CA ASP A 207 -10.53 -10.71 4.77
C ASP A 207 -11.98 -10.23 5.00
N LEU A 208 -12.43 -9.17 4.28
CA LEU A 208 -13.71 -8.49 4.54
C LEU A 208 -14.93 -9.34 4.17
N TYR A 209 -14.88 -10.10 3.07
CA TYR A 209 -16.00 -10.95 2.64
C TYR A 209 -16.43 -11.91 3.75
N GLU A 210 -15.48 -12.62 4.35
CA GLU A 210 -15.77 -13.53 5.46
C GLU A 210 -16.23 -12.79 6.73
N ALA A 211 -15.65 -11.61 7.00
CA ALA A 211 -16.02 -10.82 8.17
C ALA A 211 -17.47 -10.33 8.10
N LEU A 212 -17.93 -9.85 6.93
CA LEU A 212 -19.32 -9.47 6.68
C LEU A 212 -20.25 -10.68 6.74
N THR A 213 -19.91 -11.78 6.08
CA THR A 213 -20.72 -13.01 6.06
C THR A 213 -20.91 -13.59 7.46
N ARG A 214 -19.91 -13.50 8.34
CA ARG A 214 -19.98 -13.98 9.72
C ARG A 214 -20.59 -12.96 10.69
N GLY A 215 -20.84 -11.72 10.25
CA GLY A 215 -21.33 -10.62 11.09
C GLY A 215 -20.28 -10.13 12.11
N THR A 216 -18.98 -10.34 11.82
CA THR A 216 -17.89 -9.80 12.64
C THR A 216 -17.84 -8.27 12.48
N VAL A 217 -18.13 -7.79 11.28
CA VAL A 217 -18.36 -6.39 10.97
C VAL A 217 -19.71 -6.26 10.24
N GLU A 218 -20.35 -5.10 10.38
CA GLU A 218 -21.65 -4.79 9.77
C GLU A 218 -21.51 -4.03 8.44
N GLY A 219 -20.31 -3.48 8.20
CA GLY A 219 -19.99 -2.70 7.02
C GLY A 219 -18.53 -2.31 6.96
N THR A 220 -18.22 -1.40 6.06
CA THR A 220 -16.88 -0.87 5.81
C THR A 220 -16.94 0.55 5.29
N VAL A 221 -15.86 1.30 5.50
CA VAL A 221 -15.56 2.50 4.71
C VAL A 221 -14.56 2.04 3.63
N ALA A 222 -14.97 2.09 2.36
CA ALA A 222 -14.18 1.59 1.23
C ALA A 222 -14.54 2.29 -0.08
N SER A 223 -13.69 2.16 -1.09
CA SER A 223 -14.00 2.62 -2.45
C SER A 223 -14.80 1.59 -3.23
N PRO A 224 -15.77 2.01 -4.05
CA PRO A 224 -16.44 1.16 -5.04
C PRO A 224 -15.47 0.37 -5.93
N VAL A 225 -14.33 0.98 -6.29
CA VAL A 225 -13.27 0.38 -7.12
C VAL A 225 -12.77 -0.96 -6.58
N SER A 226 -12.83 -1.16 -5.28
CA SER A 226 -12.35 -2.39 -4.63
C SER A 226 -13.47 -3.41 -4.33
N ILE A 227 -14.73 -3.13 -4.64
CA ILE A 227 -15.83 -4.02 -4.26
C ILE A 227 -15.87 -5.28 -5.15
N THR A 228 -16.02 -5.12 -6.45
CA THR A 228 -16.09 -6.23 -7.40
C THR A 228 -14.83 -7.10 -7.46
N PRO A 229 -13.58 -6.55 -7.43
CA PRO A 229 -12.38 -7.39 -7.41
C PRO A 229 -12.28 -8.36 -6.24
N TYR A 230 -13.00 -8.10 -5.14
CA TYR A 230 -13.05 -8.97 -3.95
C TYR A 230 -14.41 -9.67 -3.76
N GLY A 231 -15.35 -9.58 -4.74
CA GLY A 231 -16.67 -10.19 -4.68
C GLY A 231 -17.56 -9.65 -3.56
N LEU A 232 -17.30 -8.43 -3.09
CA LEU A 232 -17.98 -7.84 -1.94
C LEU A 232 -19.41 -7.39 -2.25
N GLU A 233 -19.77 -7.20 -3.52
CA GLU A 233 -21.14 -6.91 -3.99
C GLU A 233 -22.15 -7.99 -3.64
N GLU A 234 -21.69 -9.21 -3.34
CA GLU A 234 -22.55 -10.30 -2.88
C GLU A 234 -23.02 -10.11 -1.43
N VAL A 235 -22.28 -9.36 -0.63
CA VAL A 235 -22.50 -9.23 0.83
C VAL A 235 -22.70 -7.78 1.30
N ILE A 236 -22.42 -6.79 0.46
CA ILE A 236 -22.73 -5.37 0.65
C ILE A 236 -24.04 -5.07 -0.07
N HIS A 237 -25.02 -4.53 0.64
CA HIS A 237 -26.34 -4.24 0.07
C HIS A 237 -26.66 -2.76 0.00
N TYR A 238 -25.97 -1.91 0.78
CA TYR A 238 -26.18 -0.47 0.80
C TYR A 238 -24.84 0.27 0.73
N SER A 239 -24.81 1.38 0.01
CA SER A 239 -23.67 2.29 -0.07
C SER A 239 -24.14 3.74 -0.11
N THR A 240 -23.41 4.64 0.52
CA THR A 240 -23.52 6.07 0.20
C THR A 240 -22.92 6.32 -1.18
N ARG A 241 -23.19 7.49 -1.77
CA ARG A 241 -22.54 7.97 -2.98
C ARG A 241 -22.23 9.46 -2.82
N GLY A 242 -20.95 9.79 -2.82
CA GLY A 242 -20.47 11.17 -2.68
C GLY A 242 -20.14 11.60 -1.25
N ALA A 243 -20.08 10.69 -0.28
CA ALA A 243 -19.67 11.00 1.09
C ALA A 243 -18.20 11.38 1.23
N ASN A 244 -17.33 10.90 0.32
CA ASN A 244 -15.89 11.17 0.25
C ASN A 244 -15.17 11.04 1.61
N LEU A 245 -15.35 9.88 2.25
CA LEU A 245 -14.86 9.59 3.59
C LEU A 245 -13.36 9.25 3.65
N GLY A 246 -12.67 9.38 2.53
CA GLY A 246 -11.25 9.14 2.38
C GLY A 246 -10.88 8.56 1.04
N SER A 247 -9.66 8.05 0.99
CA SER A 247 -9.04 7.40 -0.15
C SER A 247 -8.10 6.30 0.34
N PHE A 248 -7.39 5.64 -0.55
CA PHE A 248 -6.43 4.62 -0.18
C PHE A 248 -5.17 4.72 -1.04
N THR A 249 -4.08 5.02 -0.39
CA THR A 249 -2.77 5.19 -1.01
C THR A 249 -2.04 3.85 -1.11
N THR A 250 -1.52 3.55 -2.29
CA THR A 250 -0.59 2.45 -2.54
C THR A 250 0.68 3.02 -3.13
N VAL A 251 1.82 2.59 -2.62
CA VAL A 251 3.13 3.04 -3.09
C VAL A 251 3.93 1.81 -3.50
N TYR A 252 4.30 1.72 -4.76
CA TYR A 252 5.26 0.71 -5.18
C TYR A 252 6.66 1.22 -4.90
N VAL A 253 7.42 0.39 -4.24
CA VAL A 253 8.76 0.74 -3.75
C VAL A 253 9.79 -0.30 -4.19
N ILE A 254 11.02 0.15 -4.35
CA ILE A 254 12.20 -0.72 -4.48
C ILE A 254 13.04 -0.61 -3.22
N ASN A 255 13.70 -1.71 -2.84
CA ASN A 255 14.70 -1.70 -1.79
C ASN A 255 15.87 -0.77 -2.16
N ASN A 256 16.29 0.12 -1.26
CA ASN A 256 17.36 1.08 -1.56
C ASN A 256 18.72 0.40 -1.80
N ASP A 257 19.00 -0.73 -1.16
CA ASP A 257 20.26 -1.45 -1.41
C ASP A 257 20.26 -2.03 -2.82
N THR A 258 19.15 -2.69 -3.24
CA THR A 258 18.97 -3.14 -4.63
C THR A 258 19.11 -1.98 -5.62
N TRP A 259 18.43 -0.85 -5.35
CA TRP A 259 18.52 0.35 -6.20
C TRP A 259 19.96 0.85 -6.37
N ASN A 260 20.73 0.85 -5.30
CA ASN A 260 22.12 1.31 -5.31
C ASN A 260 23.07 0.37 -6.05
N GLU A 261 22.73 -0.90 -6.19
CA GLU A 261 23.49 -1.90 -6.95
C GLU A 261 23.22 -1.83 -8.46
N LEU A 262 22.10 -1.21 -8.89
CA LEU A 262 21.77 -1.04 -10.31
C LEU A 262 22.73 -0.09 -11.01
N SER A 263 22.99 -0.34 -12.30
CA SER A 263 23.70 0.59 -13.17
C SER A 263 22.84 1.83 -13.48
N ASP A 264 23.45 2.90 -13.98
CA ASP A 264 22.73 4.10 -14.36
C ASP A 264 21.69 3.82 -15.48
N GLU A 265 22.01 2.95 -16.44
CA GLU A 265 21.11 2.55 -17.53
C GLU A 265 19.91 1.74 -16.99
N GLN A 266 20.13 0.86 -15.99
CA GLN A 266 19.07 0.09 -15.33
C GLN A 266 18.15 1.01 -14.51
N ARG A 267 18.72 1.98 -13.78
CA ARG A 267 17.92 2.98 -13.03
C ARG A 267 17.09 3.86 -13.95
N GLU A 268 17.67 4.28 -15.09
CA GLU A 268 16.94 5.08 -16.09
C GLU A 268 15.75 4.30 -16.66
N LEU A 269 15.94 3.02 -17.00
CA LEU A 269 14.85 2.16 -17.45
C LEU A 269 13.75 2.01 -16.38
N ILE A 270 14.11 1.64 -15.14
CA ILE A 270 13.13 1.46 -14.05
C ILE A 270 12.38 2.76 -13.77
N THR A 271 13.07 3.91 -13.79
CA THR A 271 12.44 5.21 -13.58
C THR A 271 11.43 5.52 -14.69
N GLY A 272 11.79 5.31 -15.96
CA GLY A 272 10.87 5.53 -17.08
C GLY A 272 9.63 4.63 -17.00
N LEU A 273 9.81 3.33 -16.71
CA LEU A 273 8.71 2.40 -16.54
C LEU A 273 7.82 2.74 -15.33
N ALA A 274 8.42 3.25 -14.26
CA ALA A 274 7.69 3.70 -13.08
C ALA A 274 6.83 4.93 -13.37
N GLU A 275 7.33 5.89 -14.15
CA GLU A 275 6.59 7.08 -14.60
C GLU A 275 5.40 6.69 -15.48
N GLU A 276 5.60 5.77 -16.44
CA GLU A 276 4.53 5.23 -17.29
C GLU A 276 3.46 4.50 -16.44
N SER A 277 3.90 3.69 -15.48
CA SER A 277 3.01 2.97 -14.57
C SER A 277 2.22 3.92 -13.67
N HIS A 278 2.84 5.02 -13.23
CA HIS A 278 2.18 6.05 -12.43
C HIS A 278 1.04 6.71 -13.20
N GLN A 279 1.29 7.09 -14.44
CA GLN A 279 0.27 7.69 -15.29
C GLN A 279 -0.85 6.69 -15.59
N SER A 280 -0.50 5.49 -16.02
CA SER A 280 -1.47 4.46 -16.38
C SER A 280 -2.36 4.03 -15.20
N VAL A 281 -1.81 3.86 -13.99
CA VAL A 281 -2.60 3.45 -12.82
C VAL A 281 -3.59 4.53 -12.39
N CYS A 282 -3.22 5.81 -12.44
CA CYS A 282 -4.13 6.86 -12.03
C CYS A 282 -5.28 7.06 -13.02
N GLU A 283 -5.02 6.96 -14.33
CA GLU A 283 -6.05 6.99 -15.38
C GLU A 283 -7.01 5.81 -15.25
N GLU A 284 -6.48 4.60 -15.03
CA GLU A 284 -7.29 3.39 -14.85
C GLU A 284 -8.15 3.47 -13.57
N LEU A 285 -7.63 4.04 -12.49
CA LEU A 285 -8.39 4.23 -11.26
C LEU A 285 -9.52 5.25 -11.45
N ASN A 286 -9.27 6.38 -12.08
CA ASN A 286 -10.29 7.38 -12.36
C ASN A 286 -11.42 6.80 -13.23
N LYS A 287 -11.07 6.08 -14.27
CA LYS A 287 -12.03 5.37 -15.13
C LYS A 287 -12.84 4.34 -14.35
N SER A 288 -12.18 3.55 -13.51
CA SER A 288 -12.80 2.45 -12.76
C SER A 288 -13.83 2.91 -11.74
N VAL A 289 -13.82 4.17 -11.28
CA VAL A 289 -14.80 4.68 -10.31
C VAL A 289 -16.23 4.57 -10.86
N GLY A 290 -16.48 5.10 -12.05
CA GLY A 290 -17.81 5.05 -12.68
C GLY A 290 -18.24 3.61 -12.98
N GLU A 291 -17.35 2.82 -13.59
CA GLU A 291 -17.60 1.41 -13.92
C GLU A 291 -17.96 0.58 -12.67
N SER A 292 -17.31 0.89 -11.53
CA SER A 292 -17.56 0.17 -10.27
C SER A 292 -18.92 0.51 -9.66
N TYR A 293 -19.34 1.78 -9.73
CA TYR A 293 -20.70 2.14 -9.31
C TYR A 293 -21.75 1.44 -10.14
N ASP A 294 -21.58 1.40 -11.47
CA ASP A 294 -22.51 0.74 -12.37
C ASP A 294 -22.56 -0.78 -12.07
N ALA A 295 -21.43 -1.44 -11.89
CA ALA A 295 -21.35 -2.86 -11.56
C ALA A 295 -22.01 -3.20 -10.21
N MET A 296 -21.83 -2.36 -9.20
CA MET A 296 -22.49 -2.53 -7.90
C MET A 296 -24.00 -2.36 -8.01
N GLU A 297 -24.50 -1.38 -8.79
CA GLU A 297 -25.93 -1.16 -9.01
C GLU A 297 -26.56 -2.34 -9.77
N GLU A 298 -25.89 -2.86 -10.80
CA GLU A 298 -26.30 -4.06 -11.54
C GLU A 298 -26.35 -5.32 -10.66
N SER A 299 -25.46 -5.40 -9.63
CA SER A 299 -25.44 -6.48 -8.64
C SER A 299 -26.52 -6.32 -7.55
N GLY A 300 -27.24 -5.19 -7.53
CA GLY A 300 -28.36 -4.95 -6.63
C GLY A 300 -27.99 -4.18 -5.36
N VAL A 301 -26.78 -3.61 -5.29
CA VAL A 301 -26.42 -2.66 -4.20
C VAL A 301 -27.26 -1.39 -4.32
N GLN A 302 -27.88 -0.96 -3.22
CA GLN A 302 -28.71 0.23 -3.19
C GLN A 302 -27.88 1.44 -2.76
N PHE A 303 -27.87 2.49 -3.58
CA PHE A 303 -27.18 3.74 -3.27
C PHE A 303 -28.12 4.69 -2.55
N SER A 304 -27.69 5.14 -1.37
CA SER A 304 -28.43 6.12 -0.58
C SER A 304 -28.22 7.53 -1.13
N ASP A 305 -29.30 8.27 -1.31
CA ASP A 305 -29.23 9.70 -1.63
C ASP A 305 -28.89 10.49 -0.36
N ILE A 306 -27.64 10.97 -0.29
CA ILE A 306 -27.15 11.78 0.82
C ILE A 306 -27.18 13.28 0.53
N SER A 307 -27.65 13.70 -0.64
CA SER A 307 -27.62 15.11 -1.06
C SER A 307 -28.35 16.06 -0.11
N GLY A 308 -29.45 15.58 0.51
CA GLY A 308 -30.20 16.33 1.54
C GLY A 308 -29.45 16.47 2.87
N ASN A 309 -28.39 15.69 3.10
CA ASN A 309 -27.63 15.62 4.35
C ASN A 309 -26.12 15.85 4.14
N ALA A 310 -25.74 16.41 2.99
CA ALA A 310 -24.33 16.61 2.61
C ALA A 310 -23.55 17.40 3.67
N ASP A 311 -24.18 18.44 4.24
CA ASP A 311 -23.57 19.26 5.30
C ASP A 311 -23.19 18.43 6.55
N GLU A 312 -23.92 17.36 6.87
CA GLU A 312 -23.63 16.51 8.02
C GLU A 312 -22.38 15.64 7.75
N TRP A 313 -22.23 15.14 6.52
CA TRP A 313 -21.04 14.40 6.10
C TRP A 313 -19.82 15.32 6.04
N GLU A 314 -19.96 16.50 5.41
CA GLU A 314 -18.88 17.47 5.29
C GLU A 314 -18.36 17.96 6.65
N ALA A 315 -19.27 18.12 7.61
CA ALA A 315 -18.93 18.55 8.97
C ALA A 315 -17.98 17.60 9.71
N LEU A 316 -17.86 16.34 9.26
CA LEU A 316 -16.90 15.37 9.83
C LEU A 316 -15.49 15.50 9.27
N LEU A 317 -15.34 15.99 8.04
CA LEU A 317 -14.11 15.87 7.28
C LEU A 317 -12.97 16.68 7.91
N GLU A 318 -13.17 17.97 8.11
CA GLU A 318 -12.14 18.87 8.68
C GLU A 318 -11.77 18.50 10.13
N PRO A 319 -12.69 18.23 11.05
CA PRO A 319 -12.32 17.79 12.41
C PRO A 319 -11.52 16.50 12.43
N THR A 320 -11.77 15.57 11.48
CA THR A 320 -11.03 14.32 11.33
C THR A 320 -9.60 14.59 10.89
N ARG A 321 -9.40 15.42 9.87
CA ARG A 321 -8.06 15.86 9.43
C ARG A 321 -7.28 16.53 10.56
N GLN A 322 -7.90 17.47 11.25
CA GLN A 322 -7.27 18.15 12.39
C GLN A 322 -6.98 17.20 13.57
N GLY A 323 -7.79 16.16 13.74
CA GLY A 323 -7.53 15.08 14.69
C GLY A 323 -6.25 14.33 14.35
N TRP A 324 -6.08 13.97 13.08
CA TRP A 324 -4.87 13.30 12.58
C TRP A 324 -3.60 14.16 12.84
N VAL A 325 -3.66 15.45 12.52
CA VAL A 325 -2.56 16.38 12.79
C VAL A 325 -2.22 16.42 14.28
N ARG A 326 -3.22 16.71 15.14
CA ARG A 326 -2.97 16.85 16.60
C ARG A 326 -2.32 15.61 17.20
N ASP A 327 -2.79 14.43 16.82
CA ASP A 327 -2.33 13.19 17.43
C ASP A 327 -0.88 12.87 17.00
N LEU A 328 -0.56 13.03 15.71
CA LEU A 328 0.80 12.78 15.22
C LEU A 328 1.79 13.86 15.70
N GLU A 329 1.38 15.11 15.78
CA GLU A 329 2.22 16.17 16.38
C GLU A 329 2.48 15.92 17.87
N SER A 330 1.52 15.36 18.60
CA SER A 330 1.72 14.95 19.99
C SER A 330 2.78 13.85 20.14
N MET A 331 3.02 13.07 19.06
CA MET A 331 4.08 12.06 18.96
C MET A 331 5.40 12.63 18.40
N GLY A 332 5.46 13.94 18.13
CA GLY A 332 6.63 14.61 17.56
C GLY A 332 6.79 14.47 16.06
N ARG A 333 5.73 14.05 15.34
CA ARG A 333 5.73 13.92 13.87
C ARG A 333 5.25 15.21 13.21
N PRO A 334 5.82 15.67 12.09
CA PRO A 334 5.49 16.96 11.47
C PRO A 334 4.19 16.92 10.63
N ALA A 335 3.08 16.40 11.20
CA ALA A 335 1.85 16.12 10.46
C ALA A 335 1.18 17.37 9.89
N GLY A 336 1.21 18.49 10.61
CA GLY A 336 0.68 19.75 10.11
C GLY A 336 1.40 20.22 8.85
N ARG A 337 2.73 20.13 8.83
CA ARG A 337 3.56 20.45 7.67
C ARG A 337 3.28 19.50 6.51
N VAL A 338 3.17 18.20 6.76
CA VAL A 338 2.84 17.20 5.73
C VAL A 338 1.48 17.49 5.10
N LEU A 339 0.46 17.78 5.91
CA LEU A 339 -0.87 18.12 5.40
C LEU A 339 -0.84 19.40 4.54
N GLU A 340 -0.14 20.43 5.00
CA GLU A 340 0.00 21.71 4.26
C GLU A 340 0.72 21.50 2.92
N GLU A 341 1.83 20.77 2.91
CA GLU A 341 2.57 20.46 1.68
C GLU A 341 1.74 19.60 0.72
N PHE A 342 1.00 18.61 1.22
CA PHE A 342 0.11 17.80 0.39
C PHE A 342 -1.02 18.62 -0.24
N GLN A 343 -1.69 19.47 0.55
CA GLN A 343 -2.74 20.35 0.02
C GLN A 343 -2.21 21.34 -1.02
N ARG A 344 -1.01 21.88 -0.83
CA ARG A 344 -0.33 22.72 -1.82
C ARG A 344 -0.05 21.92 -3.09
N ALA A 345 0.53 20.72 -2.98
CA ALA A 345 0.85 19.88 -4.12
C ALA A 345 -0.42 19.43 -4.88
N LEU A 346 -1.54 19.17 -4.19
CA LEU A 346 -2.84 18.92 -4.83
C LEU A 346 -3.26 20.11 -5.70
N ALA A 347 -3.22 21.33 -5.15
CA ALA A 347 -3.62 22.53 -5.89
C ALA A 347 -2.72 22.78 -7.12
N GLU A 348 -1.41 22.56 -6.99
CA GLU A 348 -0.45 22.74 -8.10
C GLU A 348 -0.64 21.67 -9.21
N ASN A 349 -1.14 20.49 -8.89
CA ASN A 349 -1.39 19.44 -9.88
C ASN A 349 -2.81 19.48 -10.48
N GLU A 350 -3.73 20.31 -9.98
CA GLU A 350 -5.05 20.53 -10.60
C GLU A 350 -4.93 21.11 -12.01
N ASP A 351 -4.15 22.18 -12.16
CA ASP A 351 -3.89 22.83 -13.44
C ASP A 351 -3.22 21.89 -14.47
N ARG A 352 -2.40 20.95 -14.01
CA ARG A 352 -1.70 19.99 -14.87
C ARG A 352 -2.67 19.00 -15.50
N ILE A 353 -3.64 18.51 -14.75
CA ILE A 353 -4.62 17.53 -15.24
C ILE A 353 -5.60 18.18 -16.20
N GLU A 354 -6.02 19.44 -15.95
CA GLU A 354 -6.88 20.18 -16.88
C GLU A 354 -6.19 20.47 -18.22
N SER A 355 -4.86 20.63 -18.24
CA SER A 355 -4.08 20.88 -19.45
C SER A 355 -3.90 19.65 -20.33
N ASP A 356 -3.96 18.45 -19.76
CA ASP A 356 -3.75 17.17 -20.45
C ASP A 356 -5.08 16.54 -20.94
N LEU A 357 -6.23 17.15 -20.62
CA LEU A 357 -7.52 16.76 -21.18
C LEU A 357 -7.63 17.23 -22.64
N PRO A 358 -7.98 16.34 -23.61
CA PRO A 358 -8.02 16.61 -25.04
C PRO A 358 -9.13 17.58 -25.47
#